data_67e556c96ebd2e78025acfe1be78ce89
#
_entry.id   67e556c96ebd2e78025acfe1be78ce89
#
_cell.length_a   1.000
_cell.length_b   1.000
_cell.length_c   1.000
_cell.angle_alpha   90.00
_cell.angle_beta   90.00
_cell.angle_gamma   90.00
#
_symmetry.space_group_name_H-M   'P 1'
#
loop_
_entity.id
_entity.type
_entity.pdbx_description
1 polymer ?
#
loop_
_entity_poly.entity_id
_entity_poly.type
_entity_poly.pdbx_seq_one_letter_code
_entity_poly.pdbx_strand_id
1 'polypeptide(L)'
;MIAATLGIDGVTPATVRPSLAIPTVPRGDRKLDPDDGLAYGPGTMNERDSLVPGFASALPAPAVTTTGTVVIERHALQRTRGGMPWLAASELVSYEGDHGPFADAIDETGLPVGTVLWDPGSDIRARIITTARTRDPLGLLATRLERAEHRRSHDLQDADACRLCHGEADGVPGVFIDRFGDALHVDVDSPVLLPWLADLLAGTLERQGVGTIVLRHAGRTERLRGTTSTARYHDGRLQLAVDLEADDVRRLSAELDATRRLRSWVRGRTLDVFANGGAFALHQADAGAGLSTVVDVGAAHQARVMDFARDNGLQDRIEAIDACPMDWLKHTQQTFDLVICHPPHEALPREQAEQRAVAIAGSALRLVGEGAIFCARSSSASLDDERFAAALAEVGTQLRRRLQVLARLGPGPDHPTLAGTPMAPSILVLRVMSTG
;
A
#
# COMPACT_ATOMS: atom_id res chain seq x y z
N MET A 1 -28.00 12.00 3.03
CA MET A 1 -27.54 10.88 3.86
C MET A 1 -26.38 11.24 4.79
N ILE A 2 -25.43 12.10 4.37
CA ILE A 2 -24.30 12.54 5.24
C ILE A 2 -24.79 13.23 6.52
N ALA A 3 -25.84 14.06 6.45
CA ALA A 3 -26.40 14.75 7.61
C ALA A 3 -26.95 13.83 8.69
N ALA A 4 -27.56 12.72 8.31
CA ALA A 4 -28.12 11.75 9.28
C ALA A 4 -27.02 10.97 10.03
N THR A 5 -25.85 10.78 9.41
CA THR A 5 -24.71 10.07 10.02
C THR A 5 -23.95 10.96 11.01
N LEU A 6 -24.01 12.29 10.80
CA LEU A 6 -23.35 13.29 11.67
C LEU A 6 -24.28 13.88 12.73
N GLY A 7 -25.56 13.49 12.73
CA GLY A 7 -26.57 14.06 13.64
C GLY A 7 -26.87 15.54 13.37
N ILE A 8 -26.74 15.97 12.10
CA ILE A 8 -26.97 17.35 11.66
C ILE A 8 -28.20 17.35 10.74
N ASP A 9 -29.32 17.84 11.21
CA ASP A 9 -30.54 17.99 10.41
C ASP A 9 -30.44 19.23 9.51
N GLY A 10 -30.69 19.07 8.20
CA GLY A 10 -30.98 20.19 7.32
C GLY A 10 -30.08 20.42 6.09
N VAL A 11 -29.42 19.41 5.51
CA VAL A 11 -28.58 19.60 4.30
C VAL A 11 -29.22 18.96 3.06
N THR A 12 -29.50 19.76 2.05
CA THR A 12 -29.82 19.30 0.68
C THR A 12 -28.53 18.99 -0.08
N PRO A 13 -28.45 17.91 -0.85
CA PRO A 13 -27.23 17.54 -1.57
C PRO A 13 -26.96 18.54 -2.72
N ALA A 14 -25.81 19.19 -2.67
CA ALA A 14 -25.29 19.96 -3.81
C ALA A 14 -24.82 18.99 -4.91
N THR A 15 -25.29 19.24 -6.13
CA THR A 15 -24.91 18.50 -7.34
C THR A 15 -23.44 18.78 -7.69
N VAL A 16 -22.56 17.85 -7.40
CA VAL A 16 -21.16 17.87 -7.86
C VAL A 16 -21.15 17.53 -9.36
N ARG A 17 -20.72 18.46 -10.20
CA ARG A 17 -20.52 18.23 -11.64
C ARG A 17 -19.35 17.24 -11.82
N PRO A 18 -19.47 16.26 -12.71
CA PRO A 18 -18.39 15.27 -12.94
C PRO A 18 -17.24 15.96 -13.68
N SER A 19 -16.06 15.97 -13.06
CA SER A 19 -14.78 16.26 -13.70
C SER A 19 -14.08 14.96 -14.01
N LEU A 20 -13.66 14.81 -15.26
CA LEU A 20 -12.81 13.78 -15.88
C LEU A 20 -12.62 12.47 -15.09
N ALA A 21 -13.45 11.50 -15.42
CA ALA A 21 -13.35 10.14 -14.93
C ALA A 21 -12.01 9.52 -15.38
N ILE A 22 -11.26 8.97 -14.43
CA ILE A 22 -10.31 7.88 -14.72
C ILE A 22 -11.18 6.78 -15.36
N PRO A 23 -10.86 6.28 -16.55
CA PRO A 23 -11.67 5.25 -17.17
C PRO A 23 -11.66 4.00 -16.29
N THR A 24 -12.76 3.75 -15.61
CA THR A 24 -13.09 2.41 -15.13
C THR A 24 -13.22 1.55 -16.38
N VAL A 25 -12.39 0.50 -16.45
CA VAL A 25 -12.47 -0.51 -17.50
C VAL A 25 -13.93 -0.99 -17.55
N PRO A 26 -14.65 -0.81 -18.68
CA PRO A 26 -16.00 -1.35 -18.79
C PRO A 26 -15.93 -2.86 -18.65
N ARG A 27 -16.76 -3.44 -17.80
CA ARG A 27 -17.08 -4.88 -17.88
C ARG A 27 -17.73 -5.13 -19.22
N GLY A 28 -16.94 -5.39 -20.24
CA GLY A 28 -17.41 -5.92 -21.50
C GLY A 28 -17.75 -7.39 -21.27
N ASP A 29 -19.05 -7.73 -21.39
CA ASP A 29 -19.56 -9.10 -21.44
C ASP A 29 -19.11 -9.78 -22.76
N ARG A 30 -17.83 -10.02 -22.94
CA ARG A 30 -17.33 -11.10 -23.77
C ARG A 30 -16.95 -12.23 -22.83
N LYS A 31 -17.82 -13.22 -22.71
CA LYS A 31 -17.46 -14.52 -22.18
C LYS A 31 -16.32 -15.06 -23.03
N LEU A 32 -15.11 -14.96 -22.50
CA LEU A 32 -14.03 -15.84 -22.92
C LEU A 32 -14.45 -17.23 -22.47
N ASP A 33 -14.35 -18.18 -23.39
CA ASP A 33 -14.63 -19.57 -23.12
C ASP A 33 -13.78 -20.03 -21.94
N PRO A 34 -14.34 -20.61 -20.86
CA PRO A 34 -13.58 -21.07 -19.71
C PRO A 34 -12.55 -22.15 -20.04
N ASP A 35 -12.62 -22.76 -21.22
CA ASP A 35 -11.78 -23.89 -21.65
C ASP A 35 -10.48 -23.47 -22.36
N ASP A 36 -10.24 -22.18 -22.66
CA ASP A 36 -8.99 -21.71 -23.24
C ASP A 36 -7.91 -21.30 -22.19
N GLY A 37 -8.17 -21.49 -20.92
CA GLY A 37 -7.22 -21.30 -19.82
C GLY A 37 -6.76 -22.66 -19.31
N LEU A 38 -5.44 -22.87 -19.21
CA LEU A 38 -4.93 -23.87 -18.31
C LEU A 38 -5.56 -23.61 -16.94
N ALA A 39 -6.60 -24.38 -16.64
CA ALA A 39 -7.15 -24.48 -15.34
C ALA A 39 -6.01 -24.90 -14.38
N TYR A 40 -5.46 -23.97 -13.65
CA TYR A 40 -5.15 -24.26 -12.26
C TYR A 40 -6.53 -24.48 -11.61
N GLY A 41 -7.12 -25.64 -11.88
CA GLY A 41 -8.29 -26.10 -11.19
C GLY A 41 -7.99 -26.04 -9.69
N PRO A 42 -9.05 -25.93 -8.83
CA PRO A 42 -8.90 -26.24 -7.43
C PRO A 42 -8.64 -27.75 -7.32
N GLY A 43 -7.46 -28.19 -7.78
CA GLY A 43 -6.89 -29.43 -7.33
C GLY A 43 -6.74 -29.21 -5.83
N THR A 44 -7.27 -30.11 -5.05
CA THR A 44 -7.04 -30.23 -3.62
C THR A 44 -5.54 -30.25 -3.39
N MET A 45 -4.91 -29.06 -3.40
CA MET A 45 -3.54 -28.88 -2.94
C MET A 45 -3.56 -29.23 -1.46
N ASN A 46 -2.79 -30.27 -1.11
CA ASN A 46 -2.52 -30.61 0.27
C ASN A 46 -2.02 -29.32 0.94
N GLU A 47 -2.45 -29.04 2.16
CA GLU A 47 -2.00 -27.89 2.97
C GLU A 47 -0.47 -27.79 3.17
N ARG A 48 0.29 -28.69 2.54
CA ARG A 48 1.76 -28.82 2.62
C ARG A 48 2.52 -28.35 1.38
N ASP A 49 1.84 -27.91 0.33
CA ASP A 49 2.55 -27.49 -0.89
C ASP A 49 3.01 -26.02 -0.79
N SER A 50 4.32 -25.83 -0.78
CA SER A 50 4.97 -24.50 -0.76
C SER A 50 4.57 -23.67 -1.96
N LEU A 51 4.34 -22.36 -1.76
CA LEU A 51 4.12 -21.37 -2.82
C LEU A 51 5.36 -21.23 -3.73
N VAL A 52 6.54 -21.59 -3.22
CA VAL A 52 7.81 -21.50 -3.94
C VAL A 52 8.53 -22.84 -3.87
N PRO A 53 8.25 -23.76 -4.81
CA PRO A 53 8.98 -25.01 -4.90
C PRO A 53 10.48 -24.74 -5.04
N GLY A 54 11.31 -25.40 -4.24
CA GLY A 54 12.77 -25.31 -4.35
C GLY A 54 13.42 -24.16 -3.58
N PHE A 55 12.68 -23.30 -2.85
CA PHE A 55 13.31 -22.28 -2.00
C PHE A 55 14.26 -22.85 -0.93
N ALA A 56 14.04 -24.08 -0.53
CA ALA A 56 14.91 -24.81 0.41
C ALA A 56 16.06 -25.58 -0.28
N SER A 57 16.05 -25.73 -1.61
CA SER A 57 17.09 -26.45 -2.37
C SER A 57 17.79 -25.47 -3.32
N ALA A 58 19.10 -25.28 -3.13
CA ALA A 58 19.95 -24.38 -3.92
C ALA A 58 20.26 -24.90 -5.35
N LEU A 59 19.28 -25.43 -6.06
CA LEU A 59 19.47 -25.76 -7.48
C LEU A 59 19.10 -24.51 -8.31
N PRO A 60 20.00 -24.01 -9.17
CA PRO A 60 19.70 -22.91 -10.05
C PRO A 60 18.53 -23.30 -10.97
N ALA A 61 17.53 -22.41 -11.07
CA ALA A 61 16.47 -22.59 -12.05
C ALA A 61 17.06 -22.56 -13.49
N PRO A 62 16.44 -23.24 -14.45
CA PRO A 62 16.88 -23.17 -15.85
C PRO A 62 16.83 -21.74 -16.36
N ALA A 63 17.74 -21.37 -17.26
CA ALA A 63 17.78 -20.05 -17.87
C ALA A 63 16.41 -19.72 -18.48
N VAL A 64 15.82 -18.61 -18.04
CA VAL A 64 14.48 -18.19 -18.44
C VAL A 64 14.59 -17.23 -19.61
N THR A 65 14.10 -17.66 -20.77
CA THR A 65 14.03 -16.83 -21.98
C THR A 65 12.60 -16.42 -22.26
N THR A 66 12.40 -15.49 -23.20
CA THR A 66 11.05 -15.21 -23.73
C THR A 66 10.53 -16.43 -24.49
N THR A 67 9.31 -16.86 -24.18
CA THR A 67 8.71 -18.09 -24.71
C THR A 67 7.58 -17.82 -25.72
N GLY A 68 7.22 -16.55 -25.92
CA GLY A 68 6.13 -16.18 -26.82
C GLY A 68 6.19 -14.73 -27.26
N THR A 69 5.20 -14.36 -28.05
CA THR A 69 5.02 -13.01 -28.58
C THR A 69 3.62 -12.51 -28.26
N VAL A 70 3.53 -11.34 -27.66
CA VAL A 70 2.28 -10.63 -27.39
C VAL A 70 2.13 -9.49 -28.39
N VAL A 71 0.96 -9.36 -29.01
CA VAL A 71 0.62 -8.24 -29.91
C VAL A 71 -0.20 -7.22 -29.13
N ILE A 72 0.28 -5.99 -29.09
CA ILE A 72 -0.32 -4.88 -28.31
C ILE A 72 -1.12 -3.99 -29.26
N GLU A 73 -2.34 -3.61 -28.86
CA GLU A 73 -3.18 -2.67 -29.59
C GLU A 73 -2.57 -1.26 -29.66
N ARG A 74 -2.83 -0.56 -30.75
CA ARG A 74 -2.26 0.77 -31.03
C ARG A 74 -2.55 1.81 -29.93
N HIS A 75 -3.74 1.82 -29.37
CA HIS A 75 -4.10 2.78 -28.34
C HIS A 75 -3.35 2.51 -27.02
N ALA A 76 -3.08 1.26 -26.68
CA ALA A 76 -2.31 0.88 -25.51
C ALA A 76 -0.84 1.31 -25.62
N LEU A 77 -0.28 1.31 -26.83
CA LEU A 77 1.08 1.80 -27.09
C LEU A 77 1.28 3.28 -26.70
N GLN A 78 0.26 4.12 -26.88
CA GLN A 78 0.37 5.53 -26.47
C GLN A 78 0.44 5.64 -24.94
N ARG A 79 -0.33 4.84 -24.23
CA ARG A 79 -0.30 4.80 -22.75
C ARG A 79 1.03 4.27 -22.22
N THR A 80 1.56 3.21 -22.83
CA THR A 80 2.84 2.64 -22.40
C THR A 80 4.00 3.59 -22.66
N ARG A 81 4.00 4.32 -23.79
CA ARG A 81 4.96 5.41 -24.07
C ARG A 81 4.82 6.58 -23.09
N GLY A 82 3.62 6.80 -22.56
CA GLY A 82 3.32 7.76 -21.49
C GLY A 82 3.72 7.30 -20.09
N GLY A 83 4.33 6.12 -19.93
CA GLY A 83 4.83 5.60 -18.66
C GLY A 83 3.93 4.57 -17.98
N MET A 84 2.76 4.23 -18.56
CA MET A 84 1.89 3.18 -18.00
C MET A 84 2.47 1.79 -18.30
N PRO A 85 2.91 1.01 -17.30
CA PRO A 85 3.56 -0.27 -17.53
C PRO A 85 2.59 -1.45 -17.65
N TRP A 86 1.30 -1.23 -17.43
CA TRP A 86 0.28 -2.28 -17.35
C TRP A 86 -0.57 -2.36 -18.60
N LEU A 87 -0.84 -3.59 -19.04
CA LEU A 87 -1.69 -3.92 -20.16
C LEU A 87 -2.79 -4.89 -19.71
N ALA A 88 -4.03 -4.45 -19.84
CA ALA A 88 -5.22 -5.29 -19.61
C ALA A 88 -5.47 -6.24 -20.79
N ALA A 89 -6.30 -7.26 -20.60
CA ALA A 89 -6.67 -8.20 -21.66
C ALA A 89 -7.26 -7.49 -22.90
N SER A 90 -8.06 -6.44 -22.70
CA SER A 90 -8.67 -5.64 -23.77
C SER A 90 -7.70 -4.79 -24.59
N GLU A 91 -6.45 -4.71 -24.19
CA GLU A 91 -5.39 -3.92 -24.84
C GLU A 91 -4.41 -4.81 -25.63
N LEU A 92 -4.71 -6.09 -25.69
CA LEU A 92 -3.94 -7.10 -26.40
C LEU A 92 -4.74 -7.67 -27.55
N VAL A 93 -4.08 -7.82 -28.71
CA VAL A 93 -4.69 -8.42 -29.91
C VAL A 93 -4.59 -9.93 -29.86
N SER A 94 -3.40 -10.46 -29.59
CA SER A 94 -3.12 -11.89 -29.53
C SER A 94 -1.90 -12.21 -28.69
N TYR A 95 -1.78 -13.49 -28.34
CA TYR A 95 -0.58 -14.10 -27.81
C TYR A 95 -0.28 -15.37 -28.60
N GLU A 96 0.97 -15.55 -28.99
CA GLU A 96 1.47 -16.74 -29.67
C GLU A 96 2.72 -17.26 -28.99
N GLY A 97 2.78 -18.54 -28.68
CA GLY A 97 3.95 -19.20 -28.08
C GLY A 97 3.62 -20.08 -26.88
N ASP A 98 4.68 -20.57 -26.23
CA ASP A 98 4.56 -21.40 -25.04
C ASP A 98 4.29 -20.56 -23.80
N HIS A 99 3.62 -21.16 -22.81
CA HIS A 99 3.24 -20.50 -21.56
C HIS A 99 4.46 -20.35 -20.62
N GLY A 100 5.26 -19.31 -20.85
CA GLY A 100 6.33 -18.89 -19.94
C GLY A 100 6.03 -17.53 -19.29
N PRO A 101 6.80 -17.11 -18.29
CA PRO A 101 6.57 -15.86 -17.58
C PRO A 101 6.95 -14.62 -18.39
N PHE A 102 7.69 -14.77 -19.48
CA PHE A 102 8.19 -13.65 -20.28
C PHE A 102 7.86 -13.83 -21.76
N ALA A 103 7.46 -12.73 -22.39
CA ALA A 103 7.17 -12.70 -23.81
C ALA A 103 7.80 -11.45 -24.46
N ASP A 104 8.10 -11.55 -25.76
CA ASP A 104 8.37 -10.40 -26.59
C ASP A 104 7.07 -9.66 -26.88
N ALA A 105 7.10 -8.35 -26.85
CA ALA A 105 5.97 -7.50 -27.20
C ALA A 105 6.22 -6.82 -28.54
N ILE A 106 5.21 -6.90 -29.43
CA ILE A 106 5.20 -6.21 -30.73
C ILE A 106 3.91 -5.41 -30.88
N ASP A 107 3.88 -4.47 -31.79
CA ASP A 107 2.65 -3.80 -32.21
C ASP A 107 1.95 -4.56 -33.36
N GLU A 108 0.75 -4.10 -33.74
CA GLU A 108 -0.04 -4.67 -34.83
C GLU A 108 0.66 -4.69 -36.19
N THR A 109 1.73 -3.91 -36.35
CA THR A 109 2.56 -3.89 -37.59
C THR A 109 3.76 -4.80 -37.49
N GLY A 110 3.97 -5.49 -36.35
CA GLY A 110 5.10 -6.37 -36.09
C GLY A 110 6.35 -5.64 -35.58
N LEU A 111 6.28 -4.34 -35.31
CA LEU A 111 7.41 -3.60 -34.75
C LEU A 111 7.62 -3.92 -33.27
N PRO A 112 8.88 -4.12 -32.83
CA PRO A 112 9.19 -4.41 -31.44
C PRO A 112 8.74 -3.28 -30.49
N VAL A 113 8.08 -3.65 -29.40
CA VAL A 113 7.72 -2.78 -28.29
C VAL A 113 8.62 -3.03 -27.10
N GLY A 114 9.03 -4.29 -26.87
CA GLY A 114 9.92 -4.64 -25.77
C GLY A 114 9.77 -6.07 -25.28
N THR A 115 10.01 -6.28 -23.99
CA THR A 115 9.80 -7.54 -23.28
C THR A 115 8.84 -7.29 -22.10
N VAL A 116 7.90 -8.21 -21.91
CA VAL A 116 6.86 -8.14 -20.87
C VAL A 116 6.92 -9.35 -19.95
N LEU A 117 6.48 -9.15 -18.71
CA LEU A 117 6.01 -10.23 -17.84
C LEU A 117 4.60 -10.59 -18.32
N TRP A 118 4.38 -11.85 -18.67
CA TRP A 118 3.14 -12.37 -19.20
C TRP A 118 2.38 -13.18 -18.14
N ASP A 119 1.18 -12.73 -17.78
CA ASP A 119 0.34 -13.35 -16.77
C ASP A 119 -1.10 -13.52 -17.29
N PRO A 120 -1.39 -14.63 -17.97
CA PRO A 120 -2.71 -14.87 -18.56
C PRO A 120 -3.83 -15.02 -17.52
N GLY A 121 -3.50 -15.26 -16.25
CA GLY A 121 -4.47 -15.40 -15.15
C GLY A 121 -4.87 -14.09 -14.49
N SER A 122 -4.15 -12.99 -14.74
CA SER A 122 -4.35 -11.69 -14.09
C SER A 122 -5.22 -10.74 -14.93
N ASP A 123 -5.91 -9.78 -14.28
CA ASP A 123 -6.55 -8.67 -14.98
C ASP A 123 -5.51 -7.79 -15.71
N ILE A 124 -4.30 -7.67 -15.15
CA ILE A 124 -3.13 -7.09 -15.81
C ILE A 124 -2.39 -8.22 -16.51
N ARG A 125 -2.74 -8.48 -17.77
CA ARG A 125 -2.21 -9.60 -18.57
C ARG A 125 -0.74 -9.48 -18.90
N ALA A 126 -0.26 -8.28 -19.14
CA ALA A 126 1.15 -8.05 -19.39
C ALA A 126 1.67 -6.83 -18.64
N ARG A 127 2.90 -6.94 -18.13
CA ARG A 127 3.60 -5.85 -17.48
C ARG A 127 4.90 -5.58 -18.23
N ILE A 128 5.08 -4.36 -18.73
CA ILE A 128 6.27 -4.01 -19.51
C ILE A 128 7.49 -4.02 -18.58
N ILE A 129 8.42 -4.91 -18.86
CA ILE A 129 9.72 -4.97 -18.18
C ILE A 129 10.67 -3.95 -18.82
N THR A 130 10.79 -3.97 -20.13
CA THR A 130 11.72 -3.09 -20.87
C THR A 130 11.17 -2.81 -22.26
N THR A 131 11.50 -1.64 -22.81
CA THR A 131 11.16 -1.26 -24.19
C THR A 131 12.12 -1.85 -25.24
N ALA A 132 13.12 -2.61 -24.80
CA ALA A 132 14.02 -3.39 -25.68
C ALA A 132 13.78 -4.89 -25.47
N ARG A 133 14.06 -5.67 -26.50
CA ARG A 133 14.10 -7.13 -26.34
C ARG A 133 15.29 -7.52 -25.45
N THR A 134 15.05 -8.42 -24.49
CA THR A 134 16.12 -8.98 -23.67
C THR A 134 16.14 -10.51 -23.77
N ARG A 135 17.34 -11.10 -23.77
CA ARG A 135 17.53 -12.55 -23.76
C ARG A 135 17.61 -13.13 -22.35
N ASP A 136 17.77 -12.26 -21.36
CA ASP A 136 17.83 -12.62 -19.95
C ASP A 136 16.93 -11.68 -19.12
N PRO A 137 15.61 -11.88 -19.17
CA PRO A 137 14.69 -11.05 -18.42
C PRO A 137 14.84 -11.22 -16.91
N LEU A 138 15.13 -12.43 -16.42
CA LEU A 138 15.30 -12.69 -14.98
C LEU A 138 16.55 -11.99 -14.42
N GLY A 139 17.70 -12.09 -15.10
CA GLY A 139 18.93 -11.39 -14.71
C GLY A 139 18.75 -9.87 -14.77
N LEU A 140 17.95 -9.35 -15.72
CA LEU A 140 17.59 -7.93 -15.76
C LEU A 140 16.78 -7.52 -14.51
N LEU A 141 15.81 -8.33 -14.07
CA LEU A 141 15.02 -8.07 -12.86
C LEU A 141 15.90 -8.13 -11.60
N ALA A 142 16.79 -9.11 -11.49
CA ALA A 142 17.74 -9.24 -10.38
C ALA A 142 18.68 -8.01 -10.29
N THR A 143 19.21 -7.54 -11.41
CA THR A 143 20.03 -6.30 -11.48
C THR A 143 19.25 -5.07 -11.04
N ARG A 144 17.96 -4.99 -11.38
CA ARG A 144 17.11 -3.86 -10.96
C ARG A 144 16.78 -3.90 -9.48
N LEU A 145 16.56 -5.09 -8.95
CA LEU A 145 16.37 -5.28 -7.51
C LEU A 145 17.60 -4.81 -6.72
N GLU A 146 18.81 -5.21 -7.14
CA GLU A 146 20.05 -4.75 -6.53
C GLU A 146 20.18 -3.20 -6.58
N ARG A 147 19.85 -2.58 -7.71
CA ARG A 147 19.84 -1.11 -7.83
C ARG A 147 18.80 -0.45 -6.93
N ALA A 148 17.64 -1.08 -6.77
CA ALA A 148 16.59 -0.60 -5.86
C ALA A 148 17.09 -0.60 -4.42
N GLU A 149 17.69 -1.69 -3.96
CA GLU A 149 18.27 -1.81 -2.63
C GLU A 149 19.39 -0.77 -2.40
N HIS A 150 20.27 -0.59 -3.37
CA HIS A 150 21.36 0.39 -3.27
C HIS A 150 20.84 1.82 -3.10
N ARG A 151 19.76 2.20 -3.81
CA ARG A 151 19.11 3.51 -3.62
C ARG A 151 18.61 3.67 -2.20
N ARG A 152 17.92 2.64 -1.63
CA ARG A 152 17.39 2.70 -0.26
C ARG A 152 18.49 2.79 0.80
N SER A 153 19.59 2.08 0.63
CA SER A 153 20.72 2.15 1.56
C SER A 153 21.35 3.54 1.62
N HIS A 154 21.28 4.31 0.53
CA HIS A 154 21.73 5.69 0.47
C HIS A 154 20.72 6.66 1.08
N ASP A 155 19.43 6.48 0.81
CA ASP A 155 18.39 7.45 1.13
C ASP A 155 17.84 7.30 2.57
N LEU A 156 18.06 6.14 3.21
CA LEU A 156 17.44 5.75 4.49
C LEU A 156 18.50 5.29 5.51
N GLN A 157 19.42 6.18 5.88
CA GLN A 157 20.60 5.83 6.67
C GLN A 157 20.32 5.36 8.11
N ASP A 158 19.21 5.77 8.72
CA ASP A 158 18.96 5.58 10.15
C ASP A 158 17.79 4.65 10.50
N ALA A 159 17.16 4.02 9.51
CA ALA A 159 16.02 3.14 9.74
C ALA A 159 16.30 1.74 9.21
N ASP A 160 16.14 0.72 10.05
CA ASP A 160 16.23 -0.67 9.63
C ASP A 160 14.89 -1.26 9.15
N ALA A 161 13.87 -0.39 8.97
CA ALA A 161 12.60 -0.73 8.34
C ALA A 161 12.35 0.17 7.12
N CYS A 162 12.20 -0.44 5.94
CA CYS A 162 11.93 0.26 4.68
C CYS A 162 11.44 -0.70 3.59
N ARG A 163 10.87 -0.13 2.52
CA ARG A 163 10.61 -0.85 1.28
C ARG A 163 11.87 -0.95 0.43
N LEU A 164 12.38 -2.16 0.21
CA LEU A 164 13.55 -2.43 -0.65
C LEU A 164 13.20 -2.42 -2.14
N CYS A 165 12.01 -2.93 -2.51
CA CYS A 165 11.54 -2.99 -3.88
C CYS A 165 10.06 -2.60 -3.96
N HIS A 166 9.72 -1.69 -4.87
CA HIS A 166 8.37 -1.19 -5.09
C HIS A 166 7.86 -1.50 -6.52
N GLY A 167 7.84 -2.77 -6.86
CA GLY A 167 7.24 -3.26 -8.09
C GLY A 167 7.75 -2.59 -9.35
N GLU A 168 6.83 -2.17 -10.18
CA GLU A 168 7.07 -1.53 -11.47
C GLU A 168 7.91 -0.25 -11.37
N ALA A 169 7.78 0.49 -10.27
CA ALA A 169 8.53 1.73 -10.09
C ALA A 169 10.05 1.50 -9.92
N ASP A 170 10.42 0.31 -9.44
CA ASP A 170 11.80 -0.16 -9.43
C ASP A 170 12.16 -1.03 -10.65
N GLY A 171 11.20 -1.24 -11.54
CA GLY A 171 11.35 -2.06 -12.75
C GLY A 171 11.37 -3.56 -12.48
N VAL A 172 10.81 -4.00 -11.34
CA VAL A 172 10.61 -5.41 -10.95
C VAL A 172 9.10 -5.68 -10.82
N PRO A 173 8.38 -5.84 -11.94
CA PRO A 173 6.93 -5.83 -11.96
C PRO A 173 6.30 -6.85 -11.03
N GLY A 174 5.34 -6.40 -10.22
CA GLY A 174 4.55 -7.24 -9.34
C GLY A 174 5.30 -7.81 -8.14
N VAL A 175 6.52 -7.34 -7.81
CA VAL A 175 7.29 -7.78 -6.65
C VAL A 175 7.50 -6.61 -5.69
N PHE A 176 7.05 -6.77 -4.45
CA PHE A 176 7.23 -5.79 -3.38
C PHE A 176 7.99 -6.45 -2.23
N ILE A 177 9.02 -5.78 -1.75
CA ILE A 177 9.88 -6.32 -0.69
C ILE A 177 10.01 -5.27 0.39
N ASP A 178 9.51 -5.57 1.59
CA ASP A 178 9.66 -4.76 2.79
C ASP A 178 10.67 -5.42 3.73
N ARG A 179 11.59 -4.63 4.26
CA ARG A 179 12.53 -5.03 5.29
C ARG A 179 12.09 -4.50 6.64
N PHE A 180 12.23 -5.35 7.67
CA PHE A 180 12.07 -5.00 9.08
C PHE A 180 13.17 -5.69 9.89
N GLY A 181 14.23 -4.95 10.23
CA GLY A 181 15.41 -5.53 10.87
C GLY A 181 16.10 -6.56 9.98
N ASP A 182 16.19 -7.79 10.45
CA ASP A 182 16.74 -8.95 9.74
C ASP A 182 15.69 -9.78 8.99
N ALA A 183 14.48 -9.26 8.84
CA ALA A 183 13.38 -9.97 8.20
C ALA A 183 12.90 -9.28 6.92
N LEU A 184 12.42 -10.09 5.97
CA LEU A 184 11.76 -9.63 4.74
C LEU A 184 10.31 -10.11 4.69
N HIS A 185 9.43 -9.19 4.32
CA HIS A 185 8.11 -9.49 3.81
C HIS A 185 8.13 -9.30 2.29
N VAL A 186 7.84 -10.36 1.56
CA VAL A 186 7.82 -10.39 0.10
C VAL A 186 6.39 -10.57 -0.35
N ASP A 187 5.85 -9.62 -1.10
CA ASP A 187 4.50 -9.69 -1.66
C ASP A 187 4.62 -9.78 -3.19
N VAL A 188 4.00 -10.79 -3.78
CA VAL A 188 4.06 -11.06 -5.21
C VAL A 188 2.66 -11.02 -5.80
N ASP A 189 2.40 -10.01 -6.65
CA ASP A 189 1.09 -9.83 -7.30
C ASP A 189 0.86 -10.83 -8.43
N SER A 190 1.93 -11.29 -9.12
CA SER A 190 1.83 -12.18 -10.28
C SER A 190 2.43 -13.57 -10.00
N PRO A 191 1.62 -14.65 -10.00
CA PRO A 191 2.06 -16.00 -9.65
C PRO A 191 3.11 -16.55 -10.61
N VAL A 192 3.21 -16.02 -11.83
CA VAL A 192 4.14 -16.51 -12.84
C VAL A 192 5.60 -16.31 -12.47
N LEU A 193 5.90 -15.45 -11.47
CA LEU A 193 7.26 -15.26 -10.94
C LEU A 193 7.61 -16.20 -9.78
N LEU A 194 6.63 -16.83 -9.15
CA LEU A 194 6.87 -17.67 -7.95
C LEU A 194 7.90 -18.78 -8.19
N PRO A 195 7.93 -19.51 -9.33
CA PRO A 195 8.93 -20.54 -9.57
C PRO A 195 10.39 -20.02 -9.61
N TRP A 196 10.59 -18.74 -9.90
CA TRP A 196 11.92 -18.11 -10.00
C TRP A 196 12.22 -17.14 -8.86
N LEU A 197 11.35 -17.07 -7.87
CA LEU A 197 11.49 -16.10 -6.77
C LEU A 197 12.78 -16.32 -5.97
N ALA A 198 13.19 -17.58 -5.76
CA ALA A 198 14.41 -17.89 -5.07
C ALA A 198 15.65 -17.32 -5.78
N ASP A 199 15.73 -17.50 -7.11
CA ASP A 199 16.85 -16.96 -7.92
C ASP A 199 16.83 -15.44 -7.95
N LEU A 200 15.63 -14.84 -8.09
CA LEU A 200 15.45 -13.39 -8.07
C LEU A 200 15.94 -12.78 -6.74
N LEU A 201 15.66 -13.45 -5.62
CA LEU A 201 16.01 -12.97 -4.28
C LEU A 201 17.43 -13.34 -3.82
N ALA A 202 18.14 -14.24 -4.51
CA ALA A 202 19.42 -14.78 -4.03
C ALA A 202 20.41 -13.69 -3.60
N GLY A 203 20.66 -12.71 -4.46
CA GLY A 203 21.56 -11.59 -4.16
C GLY A 203 21.07 -10.71 -2.99
N THR A 204 19.76 -10.46 -2.89
CA THR A 204 19.14 -9.73 -1.76
C THR A 204 19.40 -10.47 -0.45
N LEU A 205 19.24 -11.79 -0.43
CA LEU A 205 19.41 -12.60 0.77
C LEU A 205 20.86 -12.58 1.27
N GLU A 206 21.83 -12.59 0.35
CA GLU A 206 23.25 -12.48 0.70
C GLU A 206 23.59 -11.09 1.25
N ARG A 207 23.13 -10.01 0.60
CA ARG A 207 23.45 -8.63 1.00
C ARG A 207 22.79 -8.21 2.31
N GLN A 208 21.56 -8.66 2.55
CA GLN A 208 20.76 -8.20 3.69
C GLN A 208 20.93 -9.03 4.97
N GLY A 209 21.61 -10.18 4.92
CA GLY A 209 21.82 -11.02 6.11
C GLY A 209 20.51 -11.51 6.75
N VAL A 210 19.56 -11.94 5.92
CA VAL A 210 18.16 -12.18 6.31
C VAL A 210 18.00 -13.46 7.13
N GLY A 211 17.39 -13.32 8.32
CA GLY A 211 17.02 -14.42 9.22
C GLY A 211 15.63 -14.98 8.96
N THR A 212 14.67 -14.12 8.60
CA THR A 212 13.27 -14.50 8.38
C THR A 212 12.79 -14.00 7.02
N ILE A 213 12.00 -14.82 6.31
CA ILE A 213 11.34 -14.45 5.06
C ILE A 213 9.90 -14.94 5.10
N VAL A 214 8.97 -14.02 4.91
CA VAL A 214 7.56 -14.31 4.74
C VAL A 214 7.13 -13.86 3.35
N LEU A 215 6.57 -14.80 2.59
CA LEU A 215 5.97 -14.55 1.28
C LEU A 215 4.46 -14.41 1.40
N ARG A 216 3.90 -13.44 0.71
CA ARG A 216 2.46 -13.29 0.51
C ARG A 216 2.13 -13.28 -0.97
N HIS A 217 1.11 -14.05 -1.35
CA HIS A 217 0.56 -14.07 -2.69
C HIS A 217 -0.93 -14.44 -2.65
N ALA A 218 -1.77 -13.68 -3.33
CA ALA A 218 -3.22 -13.93 -3.48
C ALA A 218 -3.94 -14.22 -2.15
N GLY A 219 -3.59 -13.49 -1.08
CA GLY A 219 -4.15 -13.67 0.26
C GLY A 219 -3.62 -14.89 1.03
N ARG A 220 -2.72 -15.68 0.44
CA ARG A 220 -1.99 -16.75 1.13
C ARG A 220 -0.65 -16.21 1.63
N THR A 221 -0.27 -16.65 2.82
CA THR A 221 1.03 -16.30 3.43
C THR A 221 1.80 -17.57 3.71
N GLU A 222 3.08 -17.56 3.39
CA GLU A 222 3.99 -18.68 3.64
C GLU A 222 5.32 -18.18 4.21
N ARG A 223 5.83 -18.85 5.23
CA ARG A 223 7.14 -18.58 5.79
C ARG A 223 8.19 -19.42 5.07
N LEU A 224 9.00 -18.77 4.25
CA LEU A 224 10.05 -19.43 3.45
C LEU A 224 11.34 -19.66 4.26
N ARG A 225 11.59 -18.82 5.29
CA ARG A 225 12.78 -18.93 6.18
C ARG A 225 12.42 -18.43 7.57
N GLY A 226 13.14 -18.93 8.59
CA GLY A 226 12.98 -18.52 9.98
C GLY A 226 11.92 -19.34 10.74
N THR A 227 11.82 -19.10 12.05
CA THR A 227 10.93 -19.82 12.97
C THR A 227 9.81 -18.96 13.55
N THR A 228 9.89 -17.64 13.37
CA THR A 228 8.89 -16.67 13.85
C THR A 228 8.41 -15.77 12.71
N SER A 229 7.18 -15.33 12.77
CA SER A 229 6.64 -14.26 11.90
C SER A 229 6.90 -12.87 12.46
N THR A 230 7.25 -12.73 13.73
CA THR A 230 7.47 -11.44 14.36
C THR A 230 8.87 -10.93 14.06
N ALA A 231 8.97 -9.79 13.39
CA ALA A 231 10.19 -9.06 13.12
C ALA A 231 10.31 -7.84 14.05
N ARG A 232 11.48 -7.66 14.69
CA ARG A 232 11.82 -6.47 15.46
C ARG A 232 12.65 -5.52 14.61
N TYR A 233 12.39 -4.24 14.74
CA TYR A 233 13.11 -3.20 14.00
C TYR A 233 13.20 -1.91 14.81
N HIS A 234 14.15 -1.05 14.46
CA HIS A 234 14.26 0.29 15.01
C HIS A 234 13.73 1.34 14.02
N ASP A 235 13.00 2.30 14.55
CA ASP A 235 12.61 3.51 13.84
C ASP A 235 13.03 4.74 14.63
N GLY A 236 14.17 5.30 14.25
CA GLY A 236 14.91 6.21 15.09
C GLY A 236 15.31 5.51 16.40
N ARG A 237 14.92 6.06 17.55
CA ARG A 237 15.19 5.44 18.86
C ARG A 237 14.12 4.44 19.32
N LEU A 238 12.99 4.35 18.61
CA LEU A 238 11.92 3.42 18.97
C LEU A 238 12.25 1.99 18.53
N GLN A 239 12.07 1.06 19.45
CA GLN A 239 12.09 -0.36 19.16
C GLN A 239 10.66 -0.85 18.95
N LEU A 240 10.37 -1.33 17.77
CA LEU A 240 9.04 -1.77 17.34
C LEU A 240 9.09 -3.21 16.84
N ALA A 241 7.93 -3.82 16.64
CA ALA A 241 7.84 -5.11 15.99
C ALA A 241 6.61 -5.19 15.09
N VAL A 242 6.70 -6.02 14.07
CA VAL A 242 5.62 -6.30 13.11
C VAL A 242 5.42 -7.80 13.01
N ASP A 243 4.16 -8.23 12.88
CA ASP A 243 3.84 -9.58 12.46
C ASP A 243 3.79 -9.61 10.93
N LEU A 244 4.78 -10.26 10.33
CA LEU A 244 4.94 -10.34 8.86
C LEU A 244 3.84 -11.19 8.19
N GLU A 245 3.07 -11.97 8.94
CA GLU A 245 1.92 -12.74 8.43
C GLU A 245 0.62 -11.92 8.46
N ALA A 246 0.63 -10.71 9.05
CA ALA A 246 -0.53 -9.82 9.08
C ALA A 246 -0.85 -9.24 7.70
N ASP A 247 -2.14 -8.95 7.47
CA ASP A 247 -2.65 -8.47 6.18
C ASP A 247 -2.20 -7.06 5.80
N ASP A 248 -1.71 -6.28 6.76
CA ASP A 248 -1.46 -4.86 6.64
C ASP A 248 0.01 -4.45 6.63
N VAL A 249 0.93 -5.41 6.51
CA VAL A 249 2.39 -5.16 6.49
C VAL A 249 2.79 -4.13 5.43
N ARG A 250 2.23 -4.24 4.21
CA ARG A 250 2.48 -3.27 3.12
C ARG A 250 2.00 -1.85 3.47
N ARG A 251 0.90 -1.73 4.19
CA ARG A 251 0.37 -0.45 4.66
C ARG A 251 1.30 0.15 5.71
N LEU A 252 1.73 -0.65 6.69
CA LEU A 252 2.64 -0.21 7.73
C LEU A 252 3.94 0.35 7.13
N SER A 253 4.55 -0.38 6.19
CA SER A 253 5.75 0.07 5.48
C SER A 253 5.55 1.43 4.79
N ALA A 254 4.41 1.62 4.09
CA ALA A 254 4.10 2.88 3.40
C ALA A 254 3.86 4.06 4.35
N GLU A 255 3.56 3.83 5.62
CA GLU A 255 3.26 4.84 6.62
C GLU A 255 4.49 5.30 7.42
N LEU A 256 5.60 4.55 7.40
CA LEU A 256 6.78 4.84 8.22
C LEU A 256 7.33 6.26 8.02
N ASP A 257 7.47 6.73 6.79
CA ASP A 257 7.95 8.08 6.51
C ASP A 257 6.98 9.15 7.02
N ALA A 258 5.68 8.97 6.79
CA ALA A 258 4.65 9.89 7.28
C ALA A 258 4.65 9.97 8.81
N THR A 259 4.82 8.82 9.48
CA THR A 259 4.90 8.72 10.94
C THR A 259 6.07 9.56 11.48
N ARG A 260 7.25 9.46 10.88
CA ARG A 260 8.43 10.27 11.23
C ARG A 260 8.20 11.75 11.00
N ARG A 261 7.62 12.13 9.86
CA ARG A 261 7.37 13.52 9.48
C ARG A 261 6.32 14.19 10.34
N LEU A 262 5.30 13.48 10.81
CA LEU A 262 4.26 14.02 11.68
C LEU A 262 4.77 14.42 13.07
N ARG A 263 5.92 13.92 13.51
CA ARG A 263 6.54 14.28 14.80
C ARG A 263 6.71 15.80 15.00
N SER A 264 6.95 16.55 13.93
CA SER A 264 7.15 18.01 13.99
C SER A 264 5.90 18.81 14.37
N TRP A 265 4.70 18.23 14.21
CA TRP A 265 3.42 18.85 14.58
C TRP A 265 2.90 18.45 15.96
N VAL A 266 3.60 17.53 16.65
CA VAL A 266 3.13 17.01 17.94
C VAL A 266 3.11 18.12 18.99
N ARG A 267 1.97 18.28 19.68
CA ARG A 267 1.72 19.17 20.82
C ARG A 267 0.69 18.50 21.72
N GLY A 268 0.70 18.80 23.00
CA GLY A 268 -0.34 18.49 23.98
C GLY A 268 -0.88 17.06 23.93
N ARG A 269 -2.19 16.93 23.81
CA ARG A 269 -2.89 15.64 23.73
C ARG A 269 -3.10 15.22 22.27
N THR A 270 -2.78 13.96 21.96
CA THR A 270 -2.92 13.45 20.60
C THR A 270 -3.87 12.26 20.55
N LEU A 271 -4.51 12.05 19.40
CA LEU A 271 -5.40 10.94 19.13
C LEU A 271 -4.96 10.24 17.84
N ASP A 272 -4.82 8.92 17.92
CA ASP A 272 -4.64 8.05 16.78
C ASP A 272 -5.86 7.11 16.70
N VAL A 273 -6.72 7.34 15.72
CA VAL A 273 -7.94 6.56 15.52
C VAL A 273 -7.86 5.72 14.25
N PHE A 274 -8.20 4.43 14.33
CA PHE A 274 -7.85 3.36 13.40
C PHE A 274 -6.34 3.09 13.40
N ALA A 275 -5.78 3.00 14.59
CA ALA A 275 -4.36 3.12 14.85
C ALA A 275 -3.54 1.88 14.43
N ASN A 276 -4.19 0.76 14.10
CA ASN A 276 -3.52 -0.48 13.76
C ASN A 276 -2.47 -0.86 14.86
N GLY A 277 -1.20 -0.98 14.54
CA GLY A 277 -0.13 -1.26 15.51
C GLY A 277 0.27 -0.10 16.43
N GLY A 278 -0.39 1.07 16.37
CA GLY A 278 -0.12 2.22 17.22
C GLY A 278 1.19 2.96 16.90
N ALA A 279 1.77 2.74 15.74
CA ALA A 279 3.05 3.34 15.36
C ALA A 279 3.02 4.87 15.41
N PHE A 280 1.94 5.50 14.91
CA PHE A 280 1.78 6.96 14.99
C PHE A 280 1.75 7.43 16.45
N ALA A 281 0.97 6.78 17.32
CA ALA A 281 0.86 7.17 18.72
C ALA A 281 2.18 7.04 19.48
N LEU A 282 2.95 5.98 19.23
CA LEU A 282 4.27 5.78 19.82
C LEU A 282 5.24 6.89 19.38
N HIS A 283 5.27 7.24 18.10
CA HIS A 283 6.07 8.35 17.59
C HIS A 283 5.62 9.71 18.15
N GLN A 284 4.32 9.91 18.39
CA GLN A 284 3.80 11.13 19.03
C GLN A 284 4.23 11.22 20.49
N ALA A 285 4.09 10.12 21.25
CA ALA A 285 4.55 10.07 22.63
C ALA A 285 6.05 10.31 22.74
N ASP A 286 6.83 9.72 21.84
CA ASP A 286 8.27 9.91 21.74
C ASP A 286 8.66 11.36 21.33
N ALA A 287 7.85 12.02 20.50
CA ALA A 287 8.03 13.41 20.11
C ALA A 287 7.61 14.41 21.19
N GLY A 288 7.09 13.95 22.33
CA GLY A 288 6.76 14.78 23.49
C GLY A 288 5.28 15.11 23.66
N ALA A 289 4.36 14.32 23.08
CA ALA A 289 2.96 14.40 23.45
C ALA A 289 2.77 14.23 24.96
N GLY A 290 1.86 14.99 25.56
CA GLY A 290 1.51 14.84 26.96
C GLY A 290 0.78 13.52 27.21
N LEU A 291 -0.14 13.16 26.31
CA LEU A 291 -0.83 11.87 26.26
C LEU A 291 -1.22 11.58 24.81
N SER A 292 -0.89 10.39 24.32
CA SER A 292 -1.35 9.84 23.03
C SER A 292 -2.41 8.79 23.27
N THR A 293 -3.65 9.07 22.88
CA THR A 293 -4.77 8.13 22.96
C THR A 293 -4.85 7.33 21.67
N VAL A 294 -4.88 6.00 21.80
CA VAL A 294 -5.00 5.03 20.69
C VAL A 294 -6.37 4.41 20.73
N VAL A 295 -7.12 4.43 19.64
CA VAL A 295 -8.45 3.82 19.56
C VAL A 295 -8.50 2.87 18.37
N ASP A 296 -8.65 1.58 18.68
CA ASP A 296 -8.88 0.54 17.68
C ASP A 296 -9.56 -0.67 18.35
N VAL A 297 -10.04 -1.62 17.54
CA VAL A 297 -10.65 -2.86 18.02
C VAL A 297 -9.61 -3.92 18.32
N GLY A 298 -9.84 -4.69 19.37
CA GLY A 298 -9.11 -5.90 19.73
C GLY A 298 -8.15 -5.75 20.91
N ALA A 299 -8.50 -6.38 22.03
CA ALA A 299 -7.72 -6.35 23.26
C ALA A 299 -6.26 -6.78 23.08
N ALA A 300 -6.00 -7.77 22.21
CA ALA A 300 -4.64 -8.22 21.90
C ALA A 300 -3.82 -7.13 21.17
N HIS A 301 -4.48 -6.33 20.33
CA HIS A 301 -3.88 -5.16 19.65
C HIS A 301 -3.47 -4.10 20.66
N GLN A 302 -4.39 -3.74 21.58
CA GLN A 302 -4.13 -2.74 22.60
C GLN A 302 -3.03 -3.19 23.58
N ALA A 303 -3.04 -4.48 23.96
CA ALA A 303 -1.98 -5.06 24.78
C ALA A 303 -0.62 -4.91 24.11
N ARG A 304 -0.51 -5.17 22.81
CA ARG A 304 0.72 -5.03 22.02
C ARG A 304 1.21 -3.57 21.93
N VAL A 305 0.29 -2.62 21.75
CA VAL A 305 0.64 -1.18 21.80
C VAL A 305 1.23 -0.82 23.15
N MET A 306 0.65 -1.31 24.24
CA MET A 306 1.16 -1.07 25.60
C MET A 306 2.47 -1.80 25.89
N ASP A 307 2.72 -2.97 25.28
CA ASP A 307 4.02 -3.65 25.34
C ASP A 307 5.10 -2.80 24.67
N PHE A 308 4.84 -2.29 23.46
CA PHE A 308 5.77 -1.38 22.79
C PHE A 308 5.99 -0.08 23.59
N ALA A 309 4.94 0.46 24.19
CA ALA A 309 5.07 1.64 25.05
C ALA A 309 6.01 1.36 26.23
N ARG A 310 5.89 0.21 26.87
CA ARG A 310 6.77 -0.21 28.00
C ARG A 310 8.21 -0.45 27.54
N ASP A 311 8.41 -1.15 26.42
CA ASP A 311 9.73 -1.43 25.85
C ASP A 311 10.49 -0.14 25.52
N ASN A 312 9.77 0.95 25.23
CA ASN A 312 10.33 2.27 24.90
C ASN A 312 10.26 3.29 26.04
N GLY A 313 9.77 2.90 27.24
CA GLY A 313 9.64 3.82 28.38
C GLY A 313 8.58 4.92 28.19
N LEU A 314 7.53 4.63 27.40
CA LEU A 314 6.46 5.55 27.02
C LEU A 314 5.09 5.20 27.65
N GLN A 315 5.03 4.19 28.52
CA GLN A 315 3.77 3.66 29.07
C GLN A 315 2.89 4.72 29.76
N ASP A 316 3.51 5.74 30.35
CA ASP A 316 2.80 6.83 31.05
C ASP A 316 2.26 7.90 30.07
N ARG A 317 2.58 7.79 28.78
CA ARG A 317 2.18 8.71 27.72
C ARG A 317 1.26 8.09 26.68
N ILE A 318 0.89 6.83 26.86
CA ILE A 318 0.00 6.10 25.93
C ILE A 318 -1.25 5.66 26.71
N GLU A 319 -2.40 5.95 26.14
CA GLU A 319 -3.68 5.41 26.56
C GLU A 319 -4.26 4.57 25.41
N ALA A 320 -4.39 3.27 25.62
CA ALA A 320 -4.90 2.35 24.60
C ALA A 320 -6.35 1.95 24.93
N ILE A 321 -7.28 2.21 24.02
CA ILE A 321 -8.71 2.01 24.15
C ILE A 321 -9.17 0.94 23.17
N ASP A 322 -9.65 -0.20 23.69
CA ASP A 322 -10.31 -1.24 22.89
C ASP A 322 -11.77 -0.85 22.65
N ALA A 323 -12.03 -0.25 21.50
CA ALA A 323 -13.37 0.16 21.10
C ALA A 323 -13.49 0.24 19.57
N CYS A 324 -14.70 0.05 19.05
CA CYS A 324 -14.98 0.37 17.65
C CYS A 324 -14.71 1.88 17.41
N PRO A 325 -13.75 2.26 16.53
CA PRO A 325 -13.42 3.65 16.32
C PRO A 325 -14.61 4.51 15.93
N MET A 326 -15.52 3.99 15.10
CA MET A 326 -16.71 4.72 14.67
C MET A 326 -17.67 5.02 15.82
N ASP A 327 -17.85 4.08 16.73
CA ASP A 327 -18.74 4.28 17.87
C ASP A 327 -18.08 5.17 18.92
N TRP A 328 -16.80 5.01 19.15
CA TRP A 328 -16.03 5.87 20.04
C TRP A 328 -16.05 7.34 19.57
N LEU A 329 -15.82 7.57 18.27
CA LEU A 329 -15.89 8.91 17.67
C LEU A 329 -17.26 9.57 17.85
N LYS A 330 -18.38 8.83 17.86
CA LYS A 330 -19.74 9.39 18.07
C LYS A 330 -19.97 9.87 19.50
N HIS A 331 -19.43 9.16 20.49
CA HIS A 331 -19.78 9.36 21.89
C HIS A 331 -18.78 10.20 22.67
N THR A 332 -17.50 10.22 22.27
CA THR A 332 -16.49 11.03 22.95
C THR A 332 -16.71 12.53 22.77
N GLN A 333 -16.46 13.29 23.85
CA GLN A 333 -16.47 14.76 23.86
C GLN A 333 -15.07 15.34 24.11
N GLN A 334 -14.04 14.49 24.14
CA GLN A 334 -12.67 14.93 24.34
C GLN A 334 -12.20 15.75 23.14
N THR A 335 -11.27 16.69 23.40
CA THR A 335 -10.59 17.46 22.34
C THR A 335 -9.09 17.21 22.38
N PHE A 336 -8.47 17.29 21.20
CA PHE A 336 -7.08 16.95 21.01
C PHE A 336 -6.36 18.04 20.23
N ASP A 337 -5.05 18.16 20.48
CA ASP A 337 -4.16 19.11 19.81
C ASP A 337 -3.60 18.56 18.49
N LEU A 338 -3.63 17.22 18.33
CA LEU A 338 -3.36 16.55 17.08
C LEU A 338 -4.25 15.30 16.98
N VAL A 339 -4.95 15.14 15.86
CA VAL A 339 -5.76 13.95 15.57
C VAL A 339 -5.27 13.33 14.27
N ILE A 340 -4.98 12.03 14.32
CA ILE A 340 -4.73 11.21 13.13
C ILE A 340 -5.94 10.32 12.88
N CYS A 341 -6.48 10.40 11.67
CA CYS A 341 -7.60 9.58 11.20
C CYS A 341 -7.21 8.91 9.87
N HIS A 342 -6.85 7.63 9.96
CA HIS A 342 -6.39 6.85 8.83
C HIS A 342 -7.12 5.51 8.75
N PRO A 343 -8.42 5.52 8.38
CA PRO A 343 -9.23 4.30 8.34
C PRO A 343 -8.73 3.34 7.25
N PRO A 344 -8.93 2.01 7.44
CA PRO A 344 -8.61 1.01 6.44
C PRO A 344 -9.46 1.21 5.19
N HIS A 345 -8.94 0.73 4.06
CA HIS A 345 -9.72 0.67 2.82
C HIS A 345 -10.84 -0.37 2.95
N GLU A 346 -12.04 0.01 2.56
CA GLU A 346 -13.20 -0.89 2.51
C GLU A 346 -13.59 -1.16 1.05
N ALA A 347 -13.89 -2.42 0.73
CA ALA A 347 -14.35 -2.82 -0.60
C ALA A 347 -15.84 -2.44 -0.80
N LEU A 348 -16.09 -1.16 -1.02
CA LEU A 348 -17.41 -0.59 -1.25
C LEU A 348 -17.52 -0.05 -2.68
N PRO A 349 -18.75 0.06 -3.24
CA PRO A 349 -18.98 0.82 -4.45
C PRO A 349 -18.43 2.25 -4.31
N ARG A 350 -17.88 2.80 -5.39
CA ARG A 350 -17.13 4.07 -5.42
C ARG A 350 -17.81 5.19 -4.61
N GLU A 351 -19.06 5.49 -4.92
CA GLU A 351 -19.78 6.60 -4.28
C GLU A 351 -19.95 6.38 -2.77
N GLN A 352 -20.25 5.15 -2.36
CA GLN A 352 -20.36 4.79 -0.95
C GLN A 352 -19.02 4.87 -0.21
N ALA A 353 -17.93 4.43 -0.86
CA ALA A 353 -16.58 4.54 -0.31
C ALA A 353 -16.16 6.00 -0.10
N GLU A 354 -16.43 6.87 -1.08
CA GLU A 354 -16.14 8.31 -0.99
C GLU A 354 -16.95 8.99 0.13
N GLN A 355 -18.26 8.74 0.20
CA GLN A 355 -19.11 9.27 1.27
C GLN A 355 -18.68 8.81 2.65
N ARG A 356 -18.33 7.53 2.79
CA ARG A 356 -17.89 6.94 4.05
C ARG A 356 -16.55 7.52 4.50
N ALA A 357 -15.58 7.68 3.61
CA ALA A 357 -14.29 8.31 3.92
C ALA A 357 -14.46 9.73 4.49
N VAL A 358 -15.33 10.54 3.88
CA VAL A 358 -15.63 11.90 4.35
C VAL A 358 -16.37 11.88 5.70
N ALA A 359 -17.32 10.97 5.88
CA ALA A 359 -18.09 10.88 7.13
C ALA A 359 -17.20 10.46 8.32
N ILE A 360 -16.28 9.51 8.11
CA ILE A 360 -15.32 9.09 9.13
C ILE A 360 -14.41 10.25 9.52
N ALA A 361 -13.77 10.88 8.53
CA ALA A 361 -12.87 11.99 8.75
C ALA A 361 -13.59 13.20 9.39
N GLY A 362 -14.83 13.48 8.99
CA GLY A 362 -15.67 14.51 9.60
C GLY A 362 -15.99 14.25 11.07
N SER A 363 -16.23 13.00 11.44
CA SER A 363 -16.45 12.59 12.83
C SER A 363 -15.20 12.82 13.68
N ALA A 364 -14.01 12.52 13.14
CA ALA A 364 -12.74 12.78 13.82
C ALA A 364 -12.40 14.28 13.88
N LEU A 365 -12.70 15.05 12.81
CA LEU A 365 -12.47 16.50 12.75
C LEU A 365 -13.20 17.26 13.89
N ARG A 366 -14.33 16.78 14.35
CA ARG A 366 -15.09 17.34 15.47
C ARG A 366 -14.27 17.41 16.76
N LEU A 367 -13.34 16.47 16.96
CA LEU A 367 -12.53 16.33 18.16
C LEU A 367 -11.25 17.18 18.14
N VAL A 368 -10.96 17.83 17.01
CA VAL A 368 -9.75 18.66 16.88
C VAL A 368 -9.97 20.01 17.57
N GLY A 369 -9.07 20.43 18.45
CA GLY A 369 -9.11 21.73 19.10
C GLY A 369 -8.90 22.91 18.13
N GLU A 370 -9.18 24.13 18.57
CA GLU A 370 -8.87 25.33 17.80
C GLU A 370 -7.35 25.52 17.68
N GLY A 371 -6.88 25.88 16.49
CA GLY A 371 -5.44 25.99 16.20
C GLY A 371 -4.71 24.66 16.10
N ALA A 372 -5.39 23.57 16.41
CA ALA A 372 -4.84 22.21 16.45
C ALA A 372 -4.71 21.60 15.06
N ILE A 373 -4.08 20.43 15.00
CA ILE A 373 -3.73 19.73 13.75
C ILE A 373 -4.63 18.53 13.53
N PHE A 374 -5.18 18.43 12.34
CA PHE A 374 -5.90 17.29 11.83
C PHE A 374 -5.14 16.62 10.70
N CYS A 375 -4.81 15.34 10.86
CA CYS A 375 -4.17 14.52 9.86
C CYS A 375 -5.17 13.48 9.36
N ALA A 376 -5.56 13.55 8.10
CA ALA A 376 -6.54 12.64 7.52
C ALA A 376 -6.08 12.10 6.17
N ARG A 377 -6.33 10.81 5.93
CA ARG A 377 -6.18 10.16 4.64
C ARG A 377 -7.50 9.58 4.18
N SER A 378 -7.80 9.71 2.89
CA SER A 378 -8.95 9.04 2.31
C SER A 378 -8.78 7.52 2.36
N SER A 379 -9.80 6.79 2.85
CA SER A 379 -9.87 5.32 2.71
C SER A 379 -10.34 4.88 1.32
N SER A 380 -10.73 5.82 0.46
CA SER A 380 -11.18 5.55 -0.91
C SER A 380 -10.09 5.91 -1.91
N ALA A 381 -9.61 4.94 -2.68
CA ALA A 381 -8.62 5.16 -3.75
C ALA A 381 -9.18 6.02 -4.91
N SER A 382 -10.51 6.15 -5.03
CA SER A 382 -11.16 6.97 -6.06
C SER A 382 -11.32 8.44 -5.67
N LEU A 383 -11.01 8.79 -4.42
CA LEU A 383 -11.12 10.15 -3.88
C LEU A 383 -9.72 10.75 -3.73
N ASP A 384 -9.30 11.52 -4.72
CA ASP A 384 -8.02 12.20 -4.72
C ASP A 384 -7.91 13.28 -3.62
N ASP A 385 -6.70 13.75 -3.39
CA ASP A 385 -6.40 14.69 -2.30
C ASP A 385 -7.13 16.01 -2.42
N GLU A 386 -7.35 16.55 -3.65
CA GLU A 386 -8.07 17.78 -3.89
C GLU A 386 -9.56 17.64 -3.55
N ARG A 387 -10.19 16.59 -4.06
CA ARG A 387 -11.60 16.31 -3.79
C ARG A 387 -11.84 16.00 -2.33
N PHE A 388 -10.94 15.26 -1.70
CA PHE A 388 -11.02 14.96 -0.27
C PHE A 388 -10.87 16.21 0.59
N ALA A 389 -9.88 17.07 0.29
CA ALA A 389 -9.71 18.35 0.98
C ALA A 389 -10.92 19.28 0.82
N ALA A 390 -11.52 19.35 -0.39
CA ALA A 390 -12.73 20.12 -0.63
C ALA A 390 -13.92 19.59 0.19
N ALA A 391 -14.14 18.29 0.21
CA ALA A 391 -15.19 17.67 1.01
C ALA A 391 -14.99 17.90 2.53
N LEU A 392 -13.75 17.83 3.01
CA LEU A 392 -13.43 18.16 4.41
C LEU A 392 -13.67 19.65 4.72
N ALA A 393 -13.42 20.56 3.77
CA ALA A 393 -13.71 21.99 3.96
C ALA A 393 -15.21 22.25 4.08
N GLU A 394 -16.06 21.53 3.33
CA GLU A 394 -17.52 21.59 3.48
C GLU A 394 -17.97 21.11 4.87
N VAL A 395 -17.43 19.96 5.33
CA VAL A 395 -17.67 19.47 6.70
C VAL A 395 -17.19 20.47 7.73
N GLY A 396 -16.01 21.06 7.52
CA GLY A 396 -15.48 22.12 8.38
C GLY A 396 -16.43 23.30 8.50
N THR A 397 -17.01 23.77 7.37
CA THR A 397 -17.99 24.85 7.35
C THR A 397 -19.24 24.52 8.17
N GLN A 398 -19.75 23.28 8.06
CA GLN A 398 -20.88 22.81 8.89
C GLN A 398 -20.54 22.82 10.40
N LEU A 399 -19.29 22.53 10.75
CA LEU A 399 -18.78 22.58 12.10
C LEU A 399 -18.35 24.00 12.56
N ARG A 400 -18.54 25.03 11.75
CA ARG A 400 -18.08 26.42 11.95
C ARG A 400 -16.55 26.50 12.10
N ARG A 401 -15.83 25.75 11.26
CA ARG A 401 -14.37 25.67 11.25
C ARG A 401 -13.82 25.93 9.86
N ARG A 402 -12.67 26.55 9.79
CA ARG A 402 -11.87 26.69 8.57
C ARG A 402 -10.70 25.74 8.63
N LEU A 403 -10.38 25.11 7.51
CA LEU A 403 -9.25 24.19 7.38
C LEU A 403 -8.17 24.86 6.52
N GLN A 404 -6.95 24.87 7.04
CA GLN A 404 -5.77 25.34 6.32
C GLN A 404 -4.87 24.15 6.01
N VAL A 405 -4.65 23.85 4.74
CA VAL A 405 -3.73 22.78 4.32
C VAL A 405 -2.29 23.22 4.61
N LEU A 406 -1.60 22.50 5.46
CA LEU A 406 -0.19 22.74 5.82
C LEU A 406 0.76 21.86 5.02
N ALA A 407 0.38 20.61 4.78
CA ALA A 407 1.18 19.65 4.03
C ALA A 407 0.31 18.53 3.44
N ARG A 408 0.87 17.85 2.45
CA ARG A 408 0.41 16.56 1.92
C ARG A 408 1.57 15.58 2.07
N LEU A 409 1.36 14.54 2.86
CA LEU A 409 2.39 13.54 3.12
C LEU A 409 2.03 12.29 2.32
N GLY A 410 2.64 12.15 1.16
CA GLY A 410 2.63 10.91 0.38
C GLY A 410 3.54 9.85 1.02
N PRO A 411 3.59 8.66 0.41
CA PRO A 411 4.57 7.64 0.77
C PRO A 411 6.01 8.18 0.71
N GLY A 412 6.89 7.57 1.48
CA GLY A 412 8.30 7.93 1.54
C GLY A 412 9.07 7.69 0.24
N PRO A 413 10.33 8.11 0.17
CA PRO A 413 11.18 7.95 -1.01
C PRO A 413 11.44 6.49 -1.37
N ASP A 414 11.22 5.57 -0.44
CA ASP A 414 11.29 4.12 -0.64
C ASP A 414 10.05 3.54 -1.36
N HIS A 415 9.00 4.34 -1.54
CA HIS A 415 7.78 3.99 -2.26
C HIS A 415 7.62 4.86 -3.53
N PRO A 416 8.55 4.78 -4.50
CA PRO A 416 8.47 5.59 -5.70
C PRO A 416 7.23 5.26 -6.52
N THR A 417 6.73 6.26 -7.25
CA THR A 417 5.63 6.09 -8.21
C THR A 417 6.13 6.48 -9.59
N LEU A 418 5.80 5.69 -10.61
CA LEU A 418 6.12 6.04 -11.99
C LEU A 418 5.28 7.24 -12.44
N ALA A 419 5.90 8.19 -13.11
CA ALA A 419 5.17 9.25 -13.79
C ALA A 419 4.17 8.64 -14.79
N GLY A 420 2.92 9.06 -14.71
CA GLY A 420 1.84 8.52 -15.54
C GLY A 420 1.05 7.36 -14.89
N THR A 421 1.43 6.89 -13.71
CA THR A 421 0.61 5.96 -12.93
C THR A 421 -0.16 6.68 -11.81
N PRO A 422 -1.30 6.14 -11.35
CA PRO A 422 -2.03 6.71 -10.22
C PRO A 422 -1.17 6.77 -8.95
N MET A 423 -1.24 7.89 -8.25
CA MET A 423 -0.59 8.04 -6.95
C MET A 423 -1.53 7.57 -5.83
N ALA A 424 -0.96 6.97 -4.78
CA ALA A 424 -1.70 6.69 -3.56
C ALA A 424 -2.14 8.01 -2.89
N PRO A 425 -3.34 8.06 -2.25
CA PRO A 425 -3.77 9.23 -1.49
C PRO A 425 -2.77 9.60 -0.40
N SER A 426 -2.53 10.92 -0.24
CA SER A 426 -1.66 11.45 0.81
C SER A 426 -2.38 11.56 2.15
N ILE A 427 -1.62 11.68 3.24
CA ILE A 427 -2.14 12.19 4.51
C ILE A 427 -2.18 13.72 4.40
N LEU A 428 -3.36 14.30 4.45
CA LEU A 428 -3.55 15.74 4.51
C LEU A 428 -3.27 16.22 5.94
N VAL A 429 -2.34 17.14 6.10
CA VAL A 429 -2.07 17.81 7.37
C VAL A 429 -2.76 19.16 7.35
N LEU A 430 -3.76 19.32 8.21
CA LEU A 430 -4.66 20.46 8.22
C LEU A 430 -4.59 21.18 9.57
N ARG A 431 -4.52 22.51 9.58
CA ARG A 431 -4.78 23.31 10.78
C ARG A 431 -6.27 23.66 10.85
N VAL A 432 -6.85 23.45 12.01
CA VAL A 432 -8.28 23.76 12.27
C VAL A 432 -8.38 25.10 12.97
N MET A 433 -9.17 26.02 12.40
CA MET A 433 -9.38 27.36 12.92
C MET A 433 -10.89 27.62 13.09
N SER A 434 -11.26 28.43 14.07
CA SER A 434 -12.67 28.91 14.16
C SER A 434 -13.00 29.85 13.01
N THR A 435 -14.28 29.97 12.69
CA THR A 435 -14.78 30.95 11.68
C THR A 435 -15.05 32.33 12.26
N GLY A 436 -14.79 32.55 13.57
CA GLY A 436 -15.07 33.80 14.26
C GLY A 436 -16.49 33.85 14.81
#